data_d26be3b6265fc35ee30f1f33e56dc10a
#
_entry.id   d26be3b6265fc35ee30f1f33e56dc10a
#
_cell.length_a   1.000
_cell.length_b   1.000
_cell.length_c   1.000
_cell.angle_alpha   90.00
_cell.angle_beta   90.00
_cell.angle_gamma   90.00
#
_symmetry.space_group_name_H-M   'P 1'
#
loop_
_entity.id
_entity.type
_entity.pdbx_description
1 polymer ?
#
loop_
_entity_poly.entity_id
_entity_poly.type
_entity_poly.pdbx_seq_one_letter_code
_entity_poly.pdbx_strand_id
1 'polypeptide(L)'
;MPMIYDSSALDPRDPLQAAVASRDRDVPAMVTLALAEGRTQLAFQPIVRPGQTHVVAFHEALIRVLDEGGRILPAGQFLPDVEETSLGRDLDCESLRLSIEMLRKNPSLRLAVNMSARSIADGRWRQILTDGLRRVEVGPRLILEISEQSAMLIPEVVIRFMAEVQPRGVAFALDDFGAGLTAFRYLKDFFFDLAKIDSHFVNRIDEVPDNQVLAEALITVAHQFEMFVVAEGVERQEEADMLESLGVDCLQGYLFGVPKPTL
;
A
#
# COMPACT_ATOMS: atom_id res chain seq x y z
N MET A 1 11.53 25.75 38.31
CA MET A 1 10.46 26.15 37.37
C MET A 1 10.97 25.86 35.96
N PRO A 2 10.54 24.81 35.28
CA PRO A 2 10.90 24.60 33.88
C PRO A 2 10.00 25.46 33.00
N MET A 3 10.61 26.22 32.08
CA MET A 3 9.86 26.96 31.05
C MET A 3 9.20 25.97 30.08
N ILE A 4 7.89 26.02 30.07
CA ILE A 4 7.08 25.32 29.08
C ILE A 4 7.19 26.15 27.79
N TYR A 5 7.86 25.58 26.76
CA TYR A 5 7.81 26.13 25.42
C TYR A 5 6.42 25.82 24.84
N ASP A 6 5.61 26.87 24.72
CA ASP A 6 4.34 26.82 24.00
C ASP A 6 4.63 26.82 22.49
N SER A 7 4.37 25.68 21.84
CA SER A 7 4.62 25.46 20.41
C SER A 7 3.47 25.95 19.50
N SER A 8 2.58 26.81 19.98
CA SER A 8 1.34 27.16 19.28
C SER A 8 1.31 28.54 18.58
N ALA A 9 2.44 29.23 18.43
CA ALA A 9 2.49 30.50 17.70
C ALA A 9 3.41 30.41 16.48
N LEU A 10 2.90 29.95 15.35
CA LEU A 10 3.52 30.13 14.04
C LEU A 10 3.58 31.65 13.77
N ASP A 11 4.79 32.24 13.71
CA ASP A 11 4.95 33.63 13.32
C ASP A 11 4.79 33.73 11.79
N PRO A 12 3.71 34.34 11.28
CA PRO A 12 3.47 34.46 9.84
C PRO A 12 4.49 35.32 9.11
N ARG A 13 5.47 35.89 9.83
CA ARG A 13 6.54 36.72 9.30
C ARG A 13 7.86 35.98 9.12
N ASP A 14 7.95 34.72 9.53
CA ASP A 14 9.13 33.88 9.25
C ASP A 14 9.11 33.45 7.77
N PRO A 15 10.08 33.92 6.93
CA PRO A 15 10.12 33.57 5.50
C PRO A 15 10.24 32.08 5.26
N LEU A 16 10.88 31.32 6.17
CA LEU A 16 11.03 29.88 6.07
C LEU A 16 9.70 29.17 6.35
N GLN A 17 8.99 29.59 7.40
CA GLN A 17 7.66 29.08 7.73
C GLN A 17 6.62 29.45 6.65
N ALA A 18 6.71 30.68 6.11
CA ALA A 18 5.85 31.09 5.01
C ALA A 18 6.13 30.29 3.73
N ALA A 19 7.39 29.96 3.43
CA ALA A 19 7.77 29.12 2.29
C ALA A 19 7.33 27.66 2.47
N VAL A 20 7.47 27.09 3.67
CA VAL A 20 6.98 25.74 3.99
C VAL A 20 5.46 25.70 3.91
N ALA A 21 4.74 26.64 4.54
CA ALA A 21 3.28 26.72 4.49
C ALA A 21 2.72 27.06 3.10
N SER A 22 3.48 27.74 2.24
CA SER A 22 3.14 27.93 0.84
C SER A 22 3.31 26.64 0.04
N ARG A 23 4.39 25.91 0.30
CA ARG A 23 4.67 24.63 -0.32
C ARG A 23 3.60 23.59 0.04
N ASP A 24 3.21 23.51 1.30
CA ASP A 24 2.20 22.55 1.78
C ASP A 24 0.78 22.89 1.27
N ARG A 25 0.47 24.17 1.04
CA ARG A 25 -0.83 24.60 0.49
C ARG A 25 -1.00 24.28 -0.99
N ASP A 26 0.09 24.18 -1.73
CA ASP A 26 0.06 23.99 -3.18
C ASP A 26 0.20 22.51 -3.59
N VAL A 27 0.48 21.57 -2.65
CA VAL A 27 0.71 20.16 -2.97
C VAL A 27 -0.46 19.50 -3.68
N PRO A 28 -1.74 19.64 -3.24
CA PRO A 28 -2.88 19.09 -3.99
C PRO A 28 -3.00 19.67 -5.41
N ALA A 29 -2.71 20.96 -5.59
CA ALA A 29 -2.71 21.58 -6.92
C ALA A 29 -1.58 21.03 -7.80
N MET A 30 -0.39 20.83 -7.23
CA MET A 30 0.75 20.22 -7.94
C MET A 30 0.43 18.78 -8.38
N VAL A 31 -0.19 17.98 -7.50
CA VAL A 31 -0.62 16.62 -7.82
C VAL A 31 -1.68 16.63 -8.92
N THR A 32 -2.66 17.52 -8.85
CA THR A 32 -3.70 17.67 -9.87
C THR A 32 -3.10 17.99 -11.23
N LEU A 33 -2.17 18.95 -11.29
CA LEU A 33 -1.48 19.33 -12.52
C LEU A 33 -0.62 18.20 -13.07
N ALA A 34 0.12 17.51 -12.19
CA ALA A 34 0.95 16.38 -12.57
C ALA A 34 0.13 15.23 -13.18
N LEU A 35 -1.03 14.92 -12.60
CA LEU A 35 -1.96 13.93 -13.18
C LEU A 35 -2.48 14.38 -14.56
N ALA A 36 -2.88 15.63 -14.71
CA ALA A 36 -3.38 16.18 -15.98
C ALA A 36 -2.31 16.15 -17.08
N GLU A 37 -1.04 16.33 -16.73
CA GLU A 37 0.10 16.32 -17.66
C GLU A 37 0.77 14.95 -17.83
N GLY A 38 0.28 13.93 -17.15
CA GLY A 38 0.85 12.57 -17.20
C GLY A 38 2.25 12.47 -16.55
N ARG A 39 2.56 13.37 -15.60
CA ARG A 39 3.81 13.33 -14.83
C ARG A 39 3.69 12.38 -13.65
N THR A 40 3.39 11.12 -13.97
CA THR A 40 3.24 10.01 -13.04
C THR A 40 4.02 8.81 -13.53
N GLN A 41 4.49 7.99 -12.59
CA GLN A 41 5.14 6.72 -12.90
C GLN A 41 4.92 5.73 -11.75
N LEU A 42 5.20 4.46 -11.98
CA LEU A 42 5.26 3.45 -10.92
C LEU A 42 6.70 3.27 -10.45
N ALA A 43 6.85 3.01 -9.15
CA ALA A 43 8.03 2.40 -8.58
C ALA A 43 7.64 1.02 -8.05
N PHE A 44 8.52 0.05 -8.21
CA PHE A 44 8.28 -1.35 -7.86
C PHE A 44 9.13 -1.73 -6.67
N GLN A 45 8.51 -2.25 -5.61
CA GLN A 45 9.20 -2.79 -4.46
C GLN A 45 9.05 -4.31 -4.45
N PRO A 46 10.18 -5.05 -4.35
CA PRO A 46 10.12 -6.50 -4.35
C PRO A 46 9.57 -7.04 -3.04
N ILE A 47 8.73 -8.08 -3.15
CA ILE A 47 8.27 -8.92 -2.04
C ILE A 47 8.87 -10.30 -2.29
N VAL A 48 9.64 -10.78 -1.31
CA VAL A 48 10.49 -11.98 -1.47
C VAL A 48 10.03 -13.11 -0.54
N ARG A 49 10.48 -14.32 -0.81
CA ARG A 49 10.22 -15.49 0.05
C ARG A 49 11.30 -15.61 1.13
N PRO A 50 10.92 -15.93 2.39
CA PRO A 50 11.89 -16.28 3.42
C PRO A 50 12.81 -17.44 2.96
N GLY A 51 14.06 -17.43 3.39
CA GLY A 51 15.05 -18.44 3.00
C GLY A 51 15.45 -18.46 1.52
N GLN A 52 14.73 -17.75 0.65
CA GLN A 52 14.97 -17.64 -0.79
C GLN A 52 14.84 -16.18 -1.24
N THR A 53 15.52 -15.27 -0.58
CA THR A 53 15.38 -13.81 -0.77
C THR A 53 15.75 -13.30 -2.18
N HIS A 54 16.44 -14.15 -2.98
CA HIS A 54 16.67 -13.91 -4.40
C HIS A 54 15.46 -14.23 -5.29
N VAL A 55 14.40 -14.86 -4.74
CA VAL A 55 13.16 -15.18 -5.45
C VAL A 55 12.10 -14.16 -5.10
N VAL A 56 11.82 -13.27 -6.06
CA VAL A 56 10.73 -12.31 -5.93
C VAL A 56 9.40 -13.03 -6.19
N ALA A 57 8.50 -13.02 -5.20
CA ALA A 57 7.16 -13.58 -5.32
C ALA A 57 6.25 -12.68 -6.17
N PHE A 58 6.30 -11.38 -5.91
CA PHE A 58 5.61 -10.32 -6.66
C PHE A 58 6.21 -8.96 -6.29
N HIS A 59 5.73 -7.88 -6.92
CA HIS A 59 6.14 -6.51 -6.58
C HIS A 59 4.93 -5.70 -6.16
N GLU A 60 5.13 -4.80 -5.21
CA GLU A 60 4.19 -3.72 -4.97
C GLU A 60 4.45 -2.57 -5.95
N ALA A 61 3.37 -2.09 -6.58
CA ALA A 61 3.39 -0.97 -7.51
C ALA A 61 2.98 0.32 -6.81
N LEU A 62 3.95 1.16 -6.54
CA LEU A 62 3.79 2.40 -5.80
C LEU A 62 3.76 3.59 -6.76
N ILE A 63 2.64 4.29 -6.82
CA ILE A 63 2.51 5.51 -7.64
C ILE A 63 3.52 6.57 -7.19
N ARG A 64 4.15 7.23 -8.14
CA ARG A 64 5.04 8.36 -7.95
C ARG A 64 4.55 9.53 -8.78
N VAL A 65 4.42 10.68 -8.17
CA VAL A 65 4.07 11.94 -8.82
C VAL A 65 5.33 12.77 -8.97
N LEU A 66 5.50 13.39 -10.13
CA LEU A 66 6.69 14.17 -10.46
C LEU A 66 6.35 15.67 -10.51
N ASP A 67 7.20 16.49 -9.92
CA ASP A 67 7.12 17.94 -10.09
C ASP A 67 7.47 18.37 -11.53
N GLU A 68 7.37 19.66 -11.83
CA GLU A 68 7.72 20.21 -13.15
C GLU A 68 9.20 19.99 -13.52
N GLY A 69 10.06 19.82 -12.53
CA GLY A 69 11.49 19.50 -12.71
C GLY A 69 11.78 18.01 -12.85
N GLY A 70 10.75 17.15 -12.83
CA GLY A 70 10.90 15.69 -12.91
C GLY A 70 11.35 15.04 -11.61
N ARG A 71 11.30 15.73 -10.45
CA ARG A 71 11.62 15.17 -9.15
C ARG A 71 10.40 14.51 -8.54
N ILE A 72 10.59 13.42 -7.84
CA ILE A 72 9.51 12.70 -7.14
C ILE A 72 9.00 13.56 -5.97
N LEU A 73 7.70 13.78 -5.93
CA LEU A 73 7.00 14.33 -4.77
C LEU A 73 6.85 13.19 -3.74
N PRO A 74 7.35 13.37 -2.51
CA PRO A 74 7.20 12.34 -1.47
C PRO A 74 5.72 12.08 -1.16
N ALA A 75 5.31 10.81 -1.23
CA ALA A 75 3.92 10.40 -1.01
C ALA A 75 3.40 10.85 0.37
N GLY A 76 4.22 10.75 1.42
CA GLY A 76 3.88 11.21 2.76
C GLY A 76 3.58 12.71 2.90
N GLN A 77 3.92 13.53 1.88
CA GLN A 77 3.61 14.95 1.88
C GLN A 77 2.22 15.28 1.32
N PHE A 78 1.61 14.38 0.54
CA PHE A 78 0.34 14.67 -0.09
C PHE A 78 -0.74 13.60 0.13
N LEU A 79 -0.40 12.34 0.30
CA LEU A 79 -1.39 11.27 0.46
C LEU A 79 -2.34 11.54 1.63
N PRO A 80 -1.90 11.92 2.85
CA PRO A 80 -2.80 12.18 3.95
C PRO A 80 -3.86 13.24 3.67
N ASP A 81 -3.52 14.24 2.84
CA ASP A 81 -4.41 15.35 2.50
C ASP A 81 -5.38 15.02 1.36
N VAL A 82 -5.06 14.03 0.52
CA VAL A 82 -5.81 13.77 -0.72
C VAL A 82 -6.47 12.40 -0.75
N GLU A 83 -6.04 11.44 0.05
CA GLU A 83 -6.50 10.05 0.02
C GLU A 83 -8.02 9.93 0.11
N GLU A 84 -8.64 10.71 0.99
CA GLU A 84 -10.09 10.71 1.17
C GLU A 84 -10.86 11.60 0.18
N THR A 85 -10.18 12.30 -0.73
CA THR A 85 -10.75 13.25 -1.68
C THR A 85 -11.01 12.65 -3.06
N SER A 86 -11.51 13.46 -4.00
CA SER A 86 -11.57 13.06 -5.42
C SER A 86 -10.19 12.86 -6.03
N LEU A 87 -9.17 13.57 -5.54
CA LEU A 87 -7.80 13.47 -6.04
C LEU A 87 -7.17 12.13 -5.68
N GLY A 88 -7.47 11.57 -4.49
CA GLY A 88 -7.07 10.21 -4.13
C GLY A 88 -7.63 9.16 -5.11
N ARG A 89 -8.91 9.31 -5.49
CA ARG A 89 -9.52 8.42 -6.51
C ARG A 89 -8.88 8.60 -7.90
N ASP A 90 -8.46 9.82 -8.26
CA ASP A 90 -7.73 10.05 -9.51
C ASP A 90 -6.36 9.37 -9.50
N LEU A 91 -5.66 9.37 -8.35
CA LEU A 91 -4.41 8.64 -8.14
C LEU A 91 -4.63 7.12 -8.23
N ASP A 92 -5.69 6.58 -7.60
CA ASP A 92 -6.03 5.16 -7.71
C ASP A 92 -6.34 4.76 -9.17
N CYS A 93 -7.06 5.61 -9.93
CA CYS A 93 -7.30 5.39 -11.35
C CYS A 93 -5.99 5.31 -12.14
N GLU A 94 -5.08 6.23 -11.90
CA GLU A 94 -3.80 6.30 -12.62
C GLU A 94 -2.88 5.14 -12.23
N SER A 95 -2.79 4.81 -10.93
CA SER A 95 -2.02 3.67 -10.42
C SER A 95 -2.49 2.36 -11.07
N LEU A 96 -3.81 2.11 -11.07
CA LEU A 96 -4.38 0.92 -11.66
C LEU A 96 -4.15 0.88 -13.19
N ARG A 97 -4.33 2.00 -13.90
CA ARG A 97 -4.11 2.09 -15.35
C ARG A 97 -2.67 1.73 -15.72
N LEU A 98 -1.70 2.34 -15.04
CA LEU A 98 -0.27 2.08 -15.26
C LEU A 98 0.09 0.63 -14.93
N SER A 99 -0.45 0.09 -13.84
CA SER A 99 -0.20 -1.30 -13.41
C SER A 99 -0.75 -2.32 -14.40
N ILE A 100 -1.96 -2.12 -14.91
CA ILE A 100 -2.54 -2.97 -15.96
C ILE A 100 -1.69 -2.91 -17.24
N GLU A 101 -1.20 -1.72 -17.60
CA GLU A 101 -0.32 -1.56 -18.76
C GLU A 101 0.99 -2.34 -18.58
N MET A 102 1.60 -2.30 -17.39
CA MET A 102 2.80 -3.06 -17.05
C MET A 102 2.55 -4.57 -17.08
N LEU A 103 1.43 -5.05 -16.52
CA LEU A 103 1.04 -6.45 -16.56
C LEU A 103 0.83 -6.98 -17.99
N ARG A 104 0.31 -6.12 -18.89
CA ARG A 104 0.14 -6.48 -20.32
C ARG A 104 1.47 -6.58 -21.06
N LYS A 105 2.44 -5.74 -20.71
CA LYS A 105 3.78 -5.73 -21.34
C LYS A 105 4.69 -6.85 -20.82
N ASN A 106 4.49 -7.30 -19.58
CA ASN A 106 5.37 -8.24 -18.88
C ASN A 106 4.58 -9.46 -18.39
N PRO A 107 4.50 -10.56 -19.15
CA PRO A 107 3.67 -11.73 -18.83
C PRO A 107 4.08 -12.47 -17.54
N SER A 108 5.32 -12.37 -17.10
CA SER A 108 5.83 -12.99 -15.86
C SER A 108 5.63 -12.12 -14.62
N LEU A 109 5.27 -10.85 -14.80
CA LEU A 109 5.10 -9.90 -13.71
C LEU A 109 3.80 -10.14 -12.97
N ARG A 110 3.85 -10.07 -11.64
CA ARG A 110 2.71 -10.01 -10.74
C ARG A 110 2.83 -8.74 -9.90
N LEU A 111 1.75 -7.96 -9.82
CA LEU A 111 1.73 -6.66 -9.14
C LEU A 111 0.63 -6.60 -8.08
N ALA A 112 1.00 -6.09 -6.93
CA ALA A 112 0.09 -5.58 -5.93
C ALA A 112 -0.09 -4.06 -6.14
N VAL A 113 -1.33 -3.58 -6.06
CA VAL A 113 -1.72 -2.21 -6.39
C VAL A 113 -2.66 -1.68 -5.31
N ASN A 114 -2.25 -0.61 -4.67
CA ASN A 114 -3.01 0.06 -3.64
C ASN A 114 -4.31 0.66 -4.19
N MET A 115 -5.39 0.57 -3.44
CA MET A 115 -6.66 1.22 -3.73
C MET A 115 -7.43 1.58 -2.45
N SER A 116 -8.14 2.68 -2.48
CA SER A 116 -9.15 2.99 -1.45
C SER A 116 -10.45 2.22 -1.71
N ALA A 117 -11.11 1.74 -0.65
CA ALA A 117 -12.44 1.17 -0.75
C ALA A 117 -13.47 2.13 -1.42
N ARG A 118 -13.23 3.44 -1.31
CA ARG A 118 -14.06 4.47 -1.96
C ARG A 118 -13.96 4.44 -3.48
N SER A 119 -12.84 3.97 -4.05
CA SER A 119 -12.64 3.83 -5.49
C SER A 119 -13.50 2.73 -6.11
N ILE A 120 -14.01 1.79 -5.30
CA ILE A 120 -14.98 0.79 -5.74
C ILE A 120 -16.25 1.44 -6.34
N ALA A 121 -16.67 2.59 -5.84
CA ALA A 121 -17.84 3.32 -6.35
C ALA A 121 -17.52 4.28 -7.51
N ASP A 122 -16.25 4.49 -7.84
CA ASP A 122 -15.85 5.37 -8.95
C ASP A 122 -16.01 4.67 -10.30
N GLY A 123 -16.83 5.23 -11.17
CA GLY A 123 -17.13 4.63 -12.48
C GLY A 123 -15.92 4.55 -13.42
N ARG A 124 -14.97 5.50 -13.33
CA ARG A 124 -13.73 5.50 -14.13
C ARG A 124 -12.81 4.39 -13.68
N TRP A 125 -12.60 4.27 -12.36
CA TRP A 125 -11.79 3.22 -11.78
C TRP A 125 -12.33 1.83 -12.13
N ARG A 126 -13.65 1.66 -11.98
CA ARG A 126 -14.35 0.41 -12.37
C ARG A 126 -14.19 0.09 -13.86
N GLN A 127 -14.26 1.11 -14.72
CA GLN A 127 -14.09 0.93 -16.16
C GLN A 127 -12.64 0.49 -16.48
N ILE A 128 -11.63 1.12 -15.86
CA ILE A 128 -10.21 0.76 -16.05
C ILE A 128 -9.99 -0.71 -15.65
N LEU A 129 -10.49 -1.12 -14.49
CA LEU A 129 -10.39 -2.51 -14.02
C LEU A 129 -11.08 -3.47 -14.99
N THR A 130 -12.33 -3.18 -15.36
CA THR A 130 -13.12 -4.04 -16.26
C THR A 130 -12.45 -4.22 -17.60
N ASP A 131 -11.93 -3.14 -18.20
CA ASP A 131 -11.21 -3.19 -19.47
C ASP A 131 -9.85 -3.89 -19.35
N GLY A 132 -9.21 -3.75 -18.19
CA GLY A 132 -7.99 -4.50 -17.86
C GLY A 132 -8.22 -6.00 -17.85
N LEU A 133 -9.28 -6.42 -17.18
CA LEU A 133 -9.65 -7.82 -16.98
C LEU A 133 -10.33 -8.48 -18.18
N ARG A 134 -10.57 -7.78 -19.29
CA ARG A 134 -10.96 -8.42 -20.58
C ARG A 134 -9.89 -9.38 -21.09
N ARG A 135 -8.63 -9.17 -20.71
CA ARG A 135 -7.54 -10.09 -20.96
C ARG A 135 -7.41 -11.05 -19.79
N VAL A 136 -7.74 -12.30 -19.99
CA VAL A 136 -7.80 -13.34 -18.95
C VAL A 136 -6.47 -13.54 -18.21
N GLU A 137 -5.35 -13.19 -18.83
CA GLU A 137 -4.01 -13.30 -18.25
C GLU A 137 -3.66 -12.19 -17.25
N VAL A 138 -4.44 -11.09 -17.15
CA VAL A 138 -4.18 -9.98 -16.24
C VAL A 138 -4.65 -10.31 -14.82
N GLY A 139 -5.87 -10.81 -14.68
CA GLY A 139 -6.48 -11.08 -13.38
C GLY A 139 -5.58 -11.90 -12.43
N PRO A 140 -5.08 -13.09 -12.84
CA PRO A 140 -4.25 -13.94 -11.98
C PRO A 140 -2.90 -13.33 -11.54
N ARG A 141 -2.57 -12.15 -12.07
CA ARG A 141 -1.32 -11.45 -11.78
C ARG A 141 -1.52 -10.08 -11.13
N LEU A 142 -2.78 -9.69 -10.93
CA LEU A 142 -3.16 -8.47 -10.24
C LEU A 142 -3.59 -8.80 -8.81
N ILE A 143 -2.99 -8.13 -7.86
CA ILE A 143 -3.38 -8.13 -6.46
C ILE A 143 -3.87 -6.72 -6.13
N LEU A 144 -5.05 -6.57 -5.56
CA LEU A 144 -5.59 -5.29 -5.11
C LEU A 144 -5.38 -5.19 -3.59
N GLU A 145 -4.65 -4.16 -3.15
CA GLU A 145 -4.37 -3.90 -1.74
C GLU A 145 -5.33 -2.86 -1.19
N ILE A 146 -5.97 -3.17 -0.07
CA ILE A 146 -6.91 -2.29 0.62
C ILE A 146 -6.46 -2.24 2.08
N SER A 147 -6.23 -1.04 2.63
CA SER A 147 -5.88 -0.90 4.03
C SER A 147 -7.02 -1.37 4.93
N GLU A 148 -6.67 -1.90 6.11
CA GLU A 148 -7.63 -2.36 7.10
C GLU A 148 -8.67 -1.27 7.41
N GLN A 149 -8.19 -0.05 7.64
CA GLN A 149 -9.06 1.10 7.91
C GLN A 149 -10.03 1.35 6.74
N SER A 150 -9.54 1.35 5.51
CA SER A 150 -10.35 1.59 4.31
C SER A 150 -11.40 0.49 4.09
N ALA A 151 -11.05 -0.79 4.29
CA ALA A 151 -11.97 -1.91 4.17
C ALA A 151 -13.10 -1.86 5.19
N MET A 152 -12.80 -1.41 6.43
CA MET A 152 -13.78 -1.32 7.52
C MET A 152 -14.73 -0.12 7.41
N LEU A 153 -14.48 0.85 6.52
CA LEU A 153 -15.41 1.97 6.28
C LEU A 153 -16.72 1.50 5.62
N ILE A 154 -16.63 0.58 4.67
CA ILE A 154 -17.77 0.10 3.86
C ILE A 154 -17.67 -1.41 3.59
N PRO A 155 -17.63 -2.26 4.65
CA PRO A 155 -17.29 -3.67 4.52
C PRO A 155 -18.19 -4.43 3.54
N GLU A 156 -19.52 -4.16 3.55
CA GLU A 156 -20.45 -4.85 2.65
C GLU A 156 -20.21 -4.54 1.17
N VAL A 157 -19.70 -3.33 0.86
CA VAL A 157 -19.34 -2.94 -0.51
C VAL A 157 -18.07 -3.66 -0.93
N VAL A 158 -17.06 -3.72 -0.04
CA VAL A 158 -15.80 -4.42 -0.30
C VAL A 158 -16.05 -5.91 -0.51
N ILE A 159 -16.79 -6.58 0.39
CA ILE A 159 -17.13 -8.01 0.27
C ILE A 159 -17.81 -8.30 -1.07
N ARG A 160 -18.81 -7.50 -1.44
CA ARG A 160 -19.52 -7.67 -2.73
C ARG A 160 -18.60 -7.47 -3.91
N PHE A 161 -17.71 -6.50 -3.84
CA PHE A 161 -16.72 -6.22 -4.88
C PHE A 161 -15.72 -7.37 -5.02
N MET A 162 -15.21 -7.92 -3.91
CA MET A 162 -14.33 -9.10 -3.93
C MET A 162 -15.02 -10.28 -4.63
N ALA A 163 -16.25 -10.60 -4.25
CA ALA A 163 -17.05 -11.68 -4.85
C ALA A 163 -17.29 -11.49 -6.37
N GLU A 164 -17.36 -10.24 -6.85
CA GLU A 164 -17.50 -9.92 -8.28
C GLU A 164 -16.19 -10.14 -9.06
N VAL A 165 -15.04 -9.81 -8.46
CA VAL A 165 -13.77 -9.67 -9.17
C VAL A 165 -12.88 -10.91 -9.04
N GLN A 166 -12.89 -11.61 -7.90
CA GLN A 166 -12.10 -12.83 -7.66
C GLN A 166 -12.34 -13.94 -8.67
N PRO A 167 -13.57 -14.18 -9.22
CA PRO A 167 -13.76 -15.16 -10.29
C PRO A 167 -12.96 -14.88 -11.56
N ARG A 168 -12.41 -13.68 -11.72
CA ARG A 168 -11.51 -13.31 -12.81
C ARG A 168 -10.03 -13.53 -12.48
N GLY A 169 -9.73 -14.11 -11.31
CA GLY A 169 -8.39 -14.44 -10.83
C GLY A 169 -7.69 -13.35 -10.06
N VAL A 170 -8.32 -12.20 -9.83
CA VAL A 170 -7.73 -11.11 -9.03
C VAL A 170 -7.65 -11.52 -7.57
N ALA A 171 -6.48 -11.37 -6.96
CA ALA A 171 -6.28 -11.56 -5.52
C ALA A 171 -6.45 -10.25 -4.75
N PHE A 172 -6.74 -10.35 -3.46
CA PHE A 172 -6.87 -9.21 -2.56
C PHE A 172 -5.91 -9.32 -1.38
N ALA A 173 -5.26 -8.21 -1.05
CA ALA A 173 -4.42 -8.07 0.13
C ALA A 173 -5.04 -7.09 1.13
N LEU A 174 -5.07 -7.49 2.39
CA LEU A 174 -5.38 -6.63 3.51
C LEU A 174 -4.09 -5.95 3.97
N ASP A 175 -4.00 -4.64 3.78
CA ASP A 175 -2.84 -3.85 4.13
C ASP A 175 -2.97 -3.24 5.55
N ASP A 176 -1.83 -2.89 6.17
CA ASP A 176 -1.74 -2.37 7.54
C ASP A 176 -2.40 -3.31 8.58
N PHE A 177 -2.33 -4.63 8.38
CA PHE A 177 -3.00 -5.60 9.25
C PHE A 177 -2.45 -5.54 10.68
N GLY A 178 -3.35 -5.25 11.62
CA GLY A 178 -3.06 -5.10 13.04
C GLY A 178 -2.84 -3.66 13.50
N ALA A 179 -2.62 -2.68 12.60
CA ALA A 179 -2.43 -1.27 12.97
C ALA A 179 -3.72 -0.59 13.40
N GLY A 180 -4.87 -1.11 12.99
CA GLY A 180 -6.19 -0.56 13.27
C GLY A 180 -6.94 -1.23 14.40
N LEU A 181 -8.20 -0.84 14.56
CA LEU A 181 -9.17 -1.53 15.42
C LEU A 181 -9.70 -2.75 14.65
N THR A 182 -8.86 -3.77 14.49
CA THR A 182 -9.21 -4.98 13.74
C THR A 182 -10.50 -5.56 14.27
N ALA A 183 -11.58 -5.36 13.54
CA ALA A 183 -12.82 -6.04 13.85
C ALA A 183 -12.73 -7.47 13.29
N PHE A 184 -11.98 -8.36 13.97
CA PHE A 184 -11.81 -9.77 13.60
C PHE A 184 -13.13 -10.47 13.20
N ARG A 185 -14.26 -9.96 13.70
CA ARG A 185 -15.59 -10.45 13.32
C ARG A 185 -15.89 -10.32 11.82
N TYR A 186 -15.28 -9.34 11.14
CA TYR A 186 -15.47 -9.14 9.70
C TYR A 186 -14.52 -9.97 8.85
N LEU A 187 -13.35 -10.40 9.39
CA LEU A 187 -12.40 -11.20 8.62
C LEU A 187 -13.02 -12.48 8.06
N LYS A 188 -13.97 -13.09 8.79
CA LYS A 188 -14.69 -14.28 8.33
C LYS A 188 -15.59 -14.05 7.11
N ASP A 189 -15.96 -12.80 6.85
CA ASP A 189 -16.87 -12.42 5.77
C ASP A 189 -16.10 -11.83 4.56
N PHE A 190 -14.83 -11.42 4.77
CA PHE A 190 -13.91 -11.02 3.71
C PHE A 190 -13.19 -12.24 3.12
N PHE A 191 -12.83 -12.16 1.85
CA PHE A 191 -12.08 -13.19 1.15
C PHE A 191 -10.72 -12.61 0.71
N PHE A 192 -9.93 -12.15 1.68
CA PHE A 192 -8.54 -11.74 1.42
C PHE A 192 -7.67 -12.96 1.18
N ASP A 193 -6.81 -12.88 0.17
CA ASP A 193 -5.82 -13.90 -0.17
C ASP A 193 -4.49 -13.66 0.57
N LEU A 194 -4.22 -12.39 0.95
CA LEU A 194 -3.01 -11.97 1.65
C LEU A 194 -3.34 -11.02 2.80
N ALA A 195 -2.49 -11.03 3.83
CA ALA A 195 -2.45 -10.02 4.89
C ALA A 195 -1.04 -9.48 5.02
N LYS A 196 -0.87 -8.15 5.00
CA LYS A 196 0.41 -7.47 5.17
C LYS A 196 0.48 -6.92 6.58
N ILE A 197 1.38 -7.48 7.40
CA ILE A 197 1.57 -7.07 8.80
C ILE A 197 2.29 -5.71 8.80
N ASP A 198 1.68 -4.76 9.50
CA ASP A 198 2.20 -3.40 9.63
C ASP A 198 3.62 -3.36 10.23
N SER A 199 4.43 -2.47 9.71
CA SER A 199 5.84 -2.29 10.07
C SER A 199 6.09 -2.02 11.56
N HIS A 200 5.10 -1.50 12.30
CA HIS A 200 5.21 -1.29 13.75
C HIS A 200 5.45 -2.59 14.52
N PHE A 201 4.91 -3.72 14.05
CA PHE A 201 5.13 -5.03 14.65
C PHE A 201 6.43 -5.70 14.19
N VAL A 202 6.97 -5.24 13.07
CA VAL A 202 8.18 -5.79 12.43
C VAL A 202 9.44 -5.10 12.92
N ASN A 203 9.39 -3.78 13.14
CA ASN A 203 10.54 -3.00 13.56
C ASN A 203 11.13 -3.52 14.88
N ARG A 204 12.41 -3.95 14.83
CA ARG A 204 13.16 -4.54 15.94
C ARG A 204 12.48 -5.76 16.57
N ILE A 205 11.76 -6.54 15.80
CA ILE A 205 11.03 -7.73 16.29
C ILE A 205 11.98 -8.75 16.95
N ASP A 206 13.22 -8.82 16.51
CA ASP A 206 14.28 -9.66 17.09
C ASP A 206 14.64 -9.26 18.53
N GLU A 207 14.44 -7.98 18.88
CA GLU A 207 14.80 -7.41 20.20
C GLU A 207 13.59 -7.15 21.10
N VAL A 208 12.37 -7.07 20.55
CA VAL A 208 11.15 -6.67 21.26
C VAL A 208 10.19 -7.86 21.43
N PRO A 209 10.17 -8.52 22.61
CA PRO A 209 9.34 -9.69 22.84
C PRO A 209 7.84 -9.46 22.63
N ASP A 210 7.34 -8.26 22.94
CA ASP A 210 5.93 -7.93 22.74
C ASP A 210 5.56 -7.95 21.25
N ASN A 211 6.44 -7.45 20.36
CA ASN A 211 6.24 -7.50 18.92
C ASN A 211 6.25 -8.94 18.40
N GLN A 212 7.11 -9.82 18.96
CA GLN A 212 7.13 -11.24 18.60
C GLN A 212 5.79 -11.90 18.87
N VAL A 213 5.24 -11.70 20.08
CA VAL A 213 3.94 -12.27 20.48
C VAL A 213 2.80 -11.74 19.60
N LEU A 214 2.81 -10.43 19.32
CA LEU A 214 1.77 -9.80 18.51
C LEU A 214 1.85 -10.25 17.04
N ALA A 215 3.04 -10.28 16.45
CA ALA A 215 3.24 -10.76 15.10
C ALA A 215 2.86 -12.24 14.94
N GLU A 216 3.27 -13.10 15.89
CA GLU A 216 2.88 -14.52 15.90
C GLU A 216 1.35 -14.69 15.96
N ALA A 217 0.67 -13.89 16.78
CA ALA A 217 -0.79 -13.90 16.85
C ALA A 217 -1.43 -13.48 15.53
N LEU A 218 -0.93 -12.40 14.89
CA LEU A 218 -1.42 -11.92 13.60
C LEU A 218 -1.19 -12.96 12.49
N ILE A 219 0.00 -13.58 12.43
CA ILE A 219 0.33 -14.66 11.49
C ILE A 219 -0.65 -15.84 11.69
N THR A 220 -0.83 -16.27 12.92
CA THR A 220 -1.74 -17.38 13.25
C THR A 220 -3.18 -17.08 12.80
N VAL A 221 -3.67 -15.86 13.07
CA VAL A 221 -5.01 -15.45 12.66
C VAL A 221 -5.12 -15.43 11.14
N ALA A 222 -4.16 -14.83 10.44
CA ALA A 222 -4.18 -14.76 8.98
C ALA A 222 -4.20 -16.17 8.35
N HIS A 223 -3.34 -17.08 8.80
CA HIS A 223 -3.30 -18.46 8.33
C HIS A 223 -4.60 -19.24 8.65
N GLN A 224 -5.27 -18.94 9.77
CA GLN A 224 -6.56 -19.55 10.10
C GLN A 224 -7.67 -19.15 9.10
N PHE A 225 -7.52 -17.99 8.44
CA PHE A 225 -8.40 -17.52 7.37
C PHE A 225 -7.83 -17.81 5.97
N GLU A 226 -6.84 -18.72 5.87
CA GLU A 226 -6.21 -19.15 4.61
C GLU A 226 -5.52 -18.00 3.84
N MET A 227 -5.12 -16.92 4.54
CA MET A 227 -4.38 -15.81 3.96
C MET A 227 -2.86 -16.07 4.01
N PHE A 228 -2.14 -15.75 2.93
CA PHE A 228 -0.68 -15.64 2.96
C PHE A 228 -0.26 -14.38 3.71
N VAL A 229 0.80 -14.48 4.50
CA VAL A 229 1.27 -13.35 5.32
C VAL A 229 2.52 -12.72 4.72
N VAL A 230 2.49 -11.41 4.57
CA VAL A 230 3.64 -10.57 4.21
C VAL A 230 4.01 -9.72 5.42
N ALA A 231 5.27 -9.73 5.85
CA ALA A 231 5.76 -8.78 6.85
C ALA A 231 6.41 -7.59 6.16
N GLU A 232 5.98 -6.38 6.53
CA GLU A 232 6.44 -5.14 5.93
C GLU A 232 7.52 -4.44 6.75
N GLY A 233 8.30 -3.56 6.07
CA GLY A 233 9.26 -2.71 6.75
C GLY A 233 10.50 -3.43 7.28
N VAL A 234 10.84 -4.61 6.74
CA VAL A 234 12.03 -5.36 7.14
C VAL A 234 13.28 -4.63 6.67
N GLU A 235 14.11 -4.18 7.61
CA GLU A 235 15.34 -3.42 7.33
C GLU A 235 16.60 -4.17 7.69
N ARG A 236 16.52 -5.18 8.58
CA ARG A 236 17.67 -5.93 9.12
C ARG A 236 17.49 -7.43 8.92
N GLN A 237 18.61 -8.15 8.80
CA GLN A 237 18.60 -9.61 8.65
C GLN A 237 18.03 -10.31 9.89
N GLU A 238 18.30 -9.79 11.09
CA GLU A 238 17.81 -10.34 12.35
C GLU A 238 16.27 -10.29 12.44
N GLU A 239 15.67 -9.23 11.89
CA GLU A 239 14.20 -9.12 11.76
C GLU A 239 13.66 -10.17 10.79
N ALA A 240 14.31 -10.34 9.64
CA ALA A 240 13.93 -11.35 8.65
C ALA A 240 14.00 -12.78 9.20
N ASP A 241 15.09 -13.11 9.93
CA ASP A 241 15.30 -14.42 10.53
C ASP A 241 14.25 -14.72 11.61
N MET A 242 13.90 -13.72 12.43
CA MET A 242 12.85 -13.83 13.42
C MET A 242 11.49 -14.08 12.77
N LEU A 243 11.12 -13.28 11.76
CA LEU A 243 9.86 -13.42 11.04
C LEU A 243 9.73 -14.77 10.32
N GLU A 244 10.83 -15.25 9.72
CA GLU A 244 10.88 -16.60 9.15
C GLU A 244 10.61 -17.67 10.20
N SER A 245 11.20 -17.53 11.40
CA SER A 245 10.97 -18.46 12.51
C SER A 245 9.53 -18.45 13.02
N LEU A 246 8.82 -17.33 12.90
CA LEU A 246 7.39 -17.17 13.23
C LEU A 246 6.46 -17.68 12.12
N GLY A 247 7.01 -18.07 10.96
CA GLY A 247 6.25 -18.71 9.88
C GLY A 247 5.60 -17.74 8.89
N VAL A 248 6.17 -16.53 8.71
CA VAL A 248 5.70 -15.60 7.67
C VAL A 248 5.96 -16.19 6.27
N ASP A 249 5.06 -15.92 5.30
CA ASP A 249 5.16 -16.47 3.95
C ASP A 249 6.00 -15.62 2.99
N CYS A 250 6.00 -14.29 3.20
CA CYS A 250 6.75 -13.34 2.39
C CYS A 250 7.27 -12.18 3.25
N LEU A 251 8.33 -11.52 2.74
CA LEU A 251 9.00 -10.40 3.39
C LEU A 251 9.09 -9.22 2.43
N GLN A 252 8.86 -8.01 2.92
CA GLN A 252 9.00 -6.76 2.20
C GLN A 252 9.75 -5.76 3.07
N GLY A 253 10.71 -5.04 2.49
CA GLY A 253 11.44 -4.00 3.21
C GLY A 253 12.71 -3.56 2.48
N TYR A 254 13.38 -2.57 3.05
CA TYR A 254 14.60 -2.01 2.45
C TYR A 254 15.78 -2.98 2.46
N LEU A 255 15.73 -4.00 3.31
CA LEU A 255 16.70 -5.11 3.29
C LEU A 255 16.74 -5.79 1.91
N PHE A 256 15.58 -5.96 1.25
CA PHE A 256 15.45 -6.67 -0.03
C PHE A 256 15.43 -5.73 -1.23
N GLY A 257 15.03 -4.50 -1.03
CA GLY A 257 15.04 -3.47 -2.06
C GLY A 257 14.16 -2.26 -1.74
N VAL A 258 14.67 -1.10 -2.10
CA VAL A 258 13.85 0.13 -2.11
C VAL A 258 13.00 0.17 -3.37
N PRO A 259 11.85 0.87 -3.37
CA PRO A 259 11.03 1.05 -4.57
C PRO A 259 11.84 1.71 -5.70
N LYS A 260 11.90 1.07 -6.89
CA LYS A 260 12.62 1.56 -8.07
C LYS A 260 11.69 1.70 -9.26
N PRO A 261 11.91 2.66 -10.19
CA PRO A 261 11.07 2.83 -11.37
C PRO A 261 11.25 1.73 -12.43
N THR A 262 12.25 0.87 -12.24
CA THR A 262 12.54 -0.30 -13.10
C THR A 262 12.43 -1.58 -12.31
N LEU A 263 12.01 -2.65 -12.96
CA LEU A 263 11.93 -4.02 -12.44
C LEU A 263 13.30 -4.68 -12.36
#